data_4a1459a1705f2b2c1c2265de7b78d1fa
#
_entry.id   4a1459a1705f2b2c1c2265de7b78d1fa
#
_cell.length_a   1.000
_cell.length_b   1.000
_cell.length_c   1.000
_cell.angle_alpha   90.00
_cell.angle_beta   90.00
_cell.angle_gamma   90.00
#
_symmetry.space_group_name_H-M   'P 1'
#
loop_
_entity.id
_entity.type
_entity.pdbx_description
1 polymer ?
#
loop_
_entity_poly.entity_id
_entity_poly.type
_entity_poly.pdbx_seq_one_letter_code
_entity_poly.pdbx_strand_id
1 'polypeptide(L)'
;MIISKTKGKRILLVHDLCDHNTLDESALDKLSNVLGEHEIEVLNATTAFDAEMMIVADPMIQAILLDWDLAEDNTHQAAKDVLNKLRSRAENVPVFLFADRADVADIPLEVLKETSDFIWLYEDTANFIAGRIEAAIDTYLKNLLPPMFKALAKFSQVHEYSWHTPGHTGGTAFMKAPAGRAYFDFFGENLFRSDLSISVGELGSLLDHSGPIGASEKYAAKVFGAHRTYHVTNGSSTSNRVIFMACVTHNQVALCDRNCHKSIEQAMTMSGAIPNYMMP
;
A
#
# COMPACT_ATOMS: atom_id res chain seq x y z
N MET A 1 -9.96 9.02 -6.46
CA MET A 1 -10.00 10.31 -5.77
C MET A 1 -10.10 10.19 -4.23
N ILE A 2 -9.83 9.01 -3.66
CA ILE A 2 -9.81 8.78 -2.21
C ILE A 2 -8.48 9.20 -1.60
N ILE A 3 -7.38 9.00 -2.33
CA ILE A 3 -6.03 9.35 -1.88
C ILE A 3 -5.61 10.75 -2.35
N SER A 4 -6.27 11.36 -3.35
CA SER A 4 -5.90 12.69 -3.85
C SER A 4 -6.20 13.85 -2.89
N LYS A 5 -6.74 13.56 -1.69
CA LYS A 5 -6.90 14.52 -0.59
C LYS A 5 -5.91 14.29 0.56
N THR A 6 -4.97 13.37 0.44
CA THR A 6 -3.81 13.34 1.33
C THR A 6 -2.98 14.59 1.04
N LYS A 7 -2.93 15.50 1.99
CA LYS A 7 -2.16 16.73 1.92
C LYS A 7 -0.72 16.42 1.48
N GLY A 8 -0.32 17.01 0.36
CA GLY A 8 1.05 17.08 -0.13
C GLY A 8 1.58 15.76 -0.70
N LYS A 9 1.69 15.67 -2.01
CA LYS A 9 2.58 14.69 -2.64
C LYS A 9 4.01 15.06 -2.24
N ARG A 10 4.85 14.05 -1.95
CA ARG A 10 6.21 14.27 -1.46
C ARG A 10 7.18 13.36 -2.17
N ILE A 11 8.27 13.94 -2.67
CA ILE A 11 9.33 13.21 -3.36
C ILE A 11 10.67 13.49 -2.72
N LEU A 12 11.62 12.56 -2.89
CA LEU A 12 13.00 12.74 -2.48
C LEU A 12 13.87 12.88 -3.73
N LEU A 13 14.55 14.02 -3.85
CA LEU A 13 15.58 14.26 -4.84
C LEU A 13 16.94 13.99 -4.20
N VAL A 14 17.68 13.07 -4.77
CA VAL A 14 19.01 12.67 -4.31
C VAL A 14 20.01 13.03 -5.40
N HIS A 15 20.82 14.05 -5.16
CA HIS A 15 21.79 14.56 -6.11
C HIS A 15 22.98 15.17 -5.38
N ASP A 16 24.20 14.89 -5.83
CA ASP A 16 25.40 15.48 -5.26
C ASP A 16 25.61 16.92 -5.80
N LEU A 17 25.63 17.88 -4.88
CA LEU A 17 25.89 19.29 -5.21
C LEU A 17 27.38 19.59 -5.50
N CYS A 18 28.26 18.60 -5.35
CA CYS A 18 29.71 18.78 -5.50
C CYS A 18 30.15 18.84 -6.96
N ASP A 19 29.32 18.42 -7.91
CA ASP A 19 29.63 18.54 -9.32
C ASP A 19 29.35 19.97 -9.78
N HIS A 20 30.39 20.72 -10.06
CA HIS A 20 30.39 22.16 -10.38
C HIS A 20 29.70 22.51 -11.72
N ASN A 21 28.72 21.73 -12.16
CA ASN A 21 27.98 22.05 -13.37
C ASN A 21 26.78 22.96 -13.03
N THR A 22 26.99 24.26 -13.10
CA THR A 22 25.94 25.29 -12.89
C THR A 22 24.70 25.12 -13.75
N LEU A 23 24.76 24.27 -14.80
CA LEU A 23 23.65 23.96 -15.69
C LEU A 23 22.71 22.90 -15.06
N ASP A 24 23.27 21.91 -14.38
CA ASP A 24 22.49 20.86 -13.69
C ASP A 24 21.71 21.45 -12.53
N GLU A 25 22.34 22.27 -11.71
CA GLU A 25 21.69 22.97 -10.61
C GLU A 25 20.53 23.85 -11.11
N SER A 26 20.73 24.60 -12.21
CA SER A 26 19.66 25.40 -12.81
C SER A 26 18.51 24.57 -13.40
N ALA A 27 18.78 23.35 -13.92
CA ALA A 27 17.75 22.47 -14.44
C ALA A 27 16.94 21.80 -13.31
N LEU A 28 17.61 21.37 -12.24
CA LEU A 28 16.98 20.80 -11.04
C LEU A 28 16.16 21.85 -10.28
N ASP A 29 16.63 23.08 -10.17
CA ASP A 29 15.87 24.18 -9.58
C ASP A 29 14.59 24.47 -10.37
N LYS A 30 14.67 24.49 -11.69
CA LYS A 30 13.49 24.65 -12.54
C LYS A 30 12.50 23.50 -12.37
N LEU A 31 12.99 22.26 -12.31
CA LEU A 31 12.17 21.09 -12.07
C LEU A 31 11.49 21.17 -10.70
N SER A 32 12.24 21.52 -9.66
CA SER A 32 11.72 21.67 -8.30
C SER A 32 10.63 22.75 -8.21
N ASN A 33 10.81 23.87 -8.90
CA ASN A 33 9.80 24.93 -8.97
C ASN A 33 8.51 24.44 -9.66
N VAL A 34 8.63 23.74 -10.79
CA VAL A 34 7.48 23.20 -11.52
C VAL A 34 6.78 22.11 -10.69
N LEU A 35 7.52 21.25 -9.98
CA LEU A 35 6.94 20.27 -9.07
C LEU A 35 6.15 20.95 -7.93
N GLY A 36 6.65 22.08 -7.42
CA GLY A 36 5.93 22.91 -6.45
C GLY A 36 4.61 23.47 -7.00
N GLU A 37 4.56 23.88 -8.29
CA GLU A 37 3.31 24.29 -8.95
C GLU A 37 2.29 23.13 -9.05
N HIS A 38 2.77 21.87 -9.12
CA HIS A 38 1.95 20.66 -9.06
C HIS A 38 1.61 20.20 -7.63
N GLU A 39 1.84 21.03 -6.62
CA GLU A 39 1.62 20.71 -5.20
C GLU A 39 2.45 19.49 -4.72
N ILE A 40 3.63 19.29 -5.31
CA ILE A 40 4.58 18.22 -4.94
C ILE A 40 5.71 18.86 -4.14
N GLU A 41 5.86 18.45 -2.89
CA GLU A 41 6.96 18.85 -2.00
C GLU A 41 8.23 18.07 -2.38
N VAL A 42 9.33 18.79 -2.62
CA VAL A 42 10.62 18.18 -2.94
C VAL A 42 11.53 18.25 -1.71
N LEU A 43 11.94 17.06 -1.23
CA LEU A 43 12.96 16.91 -0.20
C LEU A 43 14.30 16.66 -0.89
N ASN A 44 15.35 17.36 -0.48
CA ASN A 44 16.67 17.24 -1.08
C ASN A 44 17.62 16.48 -0.15
N ALA A 45 18.33 15.50 -0.69
CA ALA A 45 19.46 14.84 -0.04
C ALA A 45 20.69 14.94 -0.94
N THR A 46 21.82 15.38 -0.38
CA THR A 46 23.06 15.57 -1.10
C THR A 46 24.05 14.41 -0.96
N THR A 47 23.71 13.46 -0.11
CA THR A 47 24.53 12.24 0.10
C THR A 47 23.62 11.01 0.19
N ALA A 48 24.18 9.83 -0.11
CA ALA A 48 23.46 8.57 0.07
C ALA A 48 23.03 8.36 1.53
N PHE A 49 23.85 8.75 2.49
CA PHE A 49 23.54 8.64 3.92
C PHE A 49 22.33 9.48 4.30
N ASP A 50 22.27 10.74 3.86
CA ASP A 50 21.12 11.61 4.13
C ASP A 50 19.84 11.06 3.48
N ALA A 51 19.96 10.58 2.23
CA ALA A 51 18.85 9.93 1.54
C ALA A 51 18.31 8.70 2.29
N GLU A 52 19.19 7.82 2.76
CA GLU A 52 18.81 6.66 3.56
C GLU A 52 18.11 7.06 4.86
N MET A 53 18.62 8.08 5.55
CA MET A 53 18.01 8.59 6.78
C MET A 53 16.63 9.21 6.52
N MET A 54 16.47 9.97 5.44
CA MET A 54 15.17 10.54 5.04
C MET A 54 14.17 9.45 4.64
N ILE A 55 14.60 8.42 3.91
CA ILE A 55 13.78 7.26 3.55
C ILE A 55 13.24 6.57 4.81
N VAL A 56 14.03 6.45 5.87
CA VAL A 56 13.60 5.84 7.13
C VAL A 56 12.68 6.77 7.92
N ALA A 57 13.01 8.05 7.99
CA ALA A 57 12.31 9.03 8.83
C ALA A 57 10.94 9.44 8.25
N ASP A 58 10.82 9.51 6.93
CA ASP A 58 9.59 9.97 6.27
C ASP A 58 8.88 8.87 5.48
N PRO A 59 7.82 8.27 6.04
CA PRO A 59 7.01 7.27 5.35
C PRO A 59 6.15 7.86 4.22
N MET A 60 6.09 9.18 4.06
CA MET A 60 5.24 9.82 3.05
C MET A 60 5.95 10.09 1.73
N ILE A 61 7.22 9.73 1.58
CA ILE A 61 7.93 9.79 0.30
C ILE A 61 7.28 8.82 -0.69
N GLN A 62 6.83 9.36 -1.83
CA GLN A 62 6.00 8.68 -2.83
C GLN A 62 6.72 8.49 -4.18
N ALA A 63 7.86 9.13 -4.38
CA ALA A 63 8.77 8.89 -5.48
C ALA A 63 10.18 9.29 -5.08
N ILE A 64 11.17 8.71 -5.75
CA ILE A 64 12.57 9.11 -5.61
C ILE A 64 13.12 9.49 -7.00
N LEU A 65 13.80 10.60 -7.04
CA LEU A 65 14.62 11.05 -8.15
C LEU A 65 16.07 10.87 -7.70
N LEU A 66 16.79 9.98 -8.34
CA LEU A 66 18.11 9.54 -7.88
C LEU A 66 19.14 9.76 -8.99
N ASP A 67 20.20 10.45 -8.66
CA ASP A 67 21.38 10.56 -9.50
C ASP A 67 22.11 9.21 -9.52
N TRP A 68 22.32 8.66 -10.74
CA TRP A 68 23.04 7.39 -10.87
C TRP A 68 24.52 7.52 -10.54
N ASP A 69 25.11 8.69 -10.81
CA ASP A 69 26.51 9.02 -10.58
C ASP A 69 26.74 9.67 -9.20
N LEU A 70 25.82 9.50 -8.28
CA LEU A 70 25.95 10.00 -6.91
C LEU A 70 27.30 9.57 -6.29
N ALA A 71 28.08 10.55 -5.84
CA ALA A 71 29.43 10.39 -5.27
C ALA A 71 30.56 10.07 -6.27
N GLU A 72 30.37 10.30 -7.57
CA GLU A 72 31.41 10.19 -8.63
C GLU A 72 32.27 8.90 -8.55
N ASP A 73 31.71 7.83 -8.00
CA ASP A 73 32.42 6.55 -7.94
C ASP A 73 32.03 5.69 -9.14
N ASN A 74 32.99 5.16 -9.87
CA ASN A 74 32.75 4.25 -11.01
C ASN A 74 32.01 2.95 -10.62
N THR A 75 31.68 2.76 -9.35
CA THR A 75 30.97 1.57 -8.85
C THR A 75 29.47 1.83 -8.67
N HIS A 76 29.05 3.10 -8.65
CA HIS A 76 27.68 3.56 -8.35
C HIS A 76 27.11 2.93 -7.07
N GLN A 77 27.99 2.66 -6.09
CA GLN A 77 27.59 1.97 -4.87
C GLN A 77 26.65 2.82 -4.03
N ALA A 78 26.89 4.13 -3.98
CA ALA A 78 26.04 5.09 -3.27
C ALA A 78 24.59 5.05 -3.76
N ALA A 79 24.36 5.08 -5.07
CA ALA A 79 23.03 4.98 -5.66
C ALA A 79 22.37 3.60 -5.38
N LYS A 80 23.14 2.51 -5.46
CA LYS A 80 22.64 1.17 -5.13
C LYS A 80 22.25 1.04 -3.66
N ASP A 81 22.96 1.66 -2.74
CA ASP A 81 22.66 1.63 -1.30
C ASP A 81 21.34 2.35 -1.01
N VAL A 82 21.09 3.51 -1.65
CA VAL A 82 19.80 4.20 -1.57
C VAL A 82 18.65 3.32 -2.09
N LEU A 83 18.84 2.65 -3.24
CA LEU A 83 17.83 1.74 -3.80
C LEU A 83 17.54 0.57 -2.87
N ASN A 84 18.58 -0.08 -2.34
CA ASN A 84 18.45 -1.18 -1.38
C ASN A 84 17.69 -0.74 -0.14
N LYS A 85 18.00 0.46 0.38
CA LYS A 85 17.30 1.03 1.53
C LYS A 85 15.82 1.28 1.25
N LEU A 86 15.52 1.85 0.10
CA LEU A 86 14.14 2.08 -0.33
C LEU A 86 13.37 0.75 -0.41
N ARG A 87 13.94 -0.27 -1.05
CA ARG A 87 13.29 -1.59 -1.23
C ARG A 87 13.08 -2.31 0.09
N SER A 88 13.97 -2.13 1.06
CA SER A 88 13.77 -2.67 2.41
C SER A 88 12.54 -2.11 3.13
N ARG A 89 12.11 -0.89 2.76
CA ARG A 89 10.94 -0.22 3.32
C ARG A 89 9.67 -0.43 2.50
N ALA A 90 9.74 -0.27 1.17
CA ALA A 90 8.57 -0.29 0.28
C ALA A 90 8.95 -0.74 -1.14
N GLU A 91 8.43 -1.89 -1.57
CA GLU A 91 8.81 -2.52 -2.85
C GLU A 91 8.40 -1.74 -4.11
N ASN A 92 7.43 -0.83 -4.05
CA ASN A 92 6.79 -0.27 -5.25
C ASN A 92 6.83 1.26 -5.34
N VAL A 93 7.64 1.94 -4.54
CA VAL A 93 7.84 3.39 -4.69
C VAL A 93 8.53 3.64 -6.04
N PRO A 94 7.98 4.50 -6.92
CA PRO A 94 8.59 4.79 -8.20
C PRO A 94 9.94 5.48 -8.04
N VAL A 95 10.90 5.00 -8.81
CA VAL A 95 12.26 5.54 -8.87
C VAL A 95 12.52 6.07 -10.28
N PHE A 96 12.99 7.29 -10.36
CA PHE A 96 13.45 7.94 -11.57
C PHE A 96 14.96 8.13 -11.46
N LEU A 97 15.72 7.65 -12.44
CA LEU A 97 17.16 7.84 -12.46
C LEU A 97 17.52 9.03 -13.36
N PHE A 98 18.39 9.90 -12.85
CA PHE A 98 19.16 10.80 -13.69
C PHE A 98 20.40 10.04 -14.17
N ALA A 99 20.64 10.03 -15.44
CA ALA A 99 21.84 9.43 -16.03
C ALA A 99 22.05 10.00 -17.43
N ASP A 100 23.27 10.04 -17.90
CA ASP A 100 23.54 10.32 -19.29
C ASP A 100 23.17 9.13 -20.17
N ARG A 101 22.73 9.38 -21.41
CA ARG A 101 22.35 8.29 -22.34
C ARG A 101 23.47 7.30 -22.61
N ALA A 102 24.72 7.75 -22.50
CA ALA A 102 25.88 6.89 -22.68
C ALA A 102 25.97 5.83 -21.56
N ASP A 103 25.61 6.23 -20.34
CA ASP A 103 25.80 5.41 -19.13
C ASP A 103 24.66 4.39 -18.92
N VAL A 104 23.51 4.63 -19.52
CA VAL A 104 22.35 3.71 -19.41
C VAL A 104 22.67 2.29 -19.90
N ALA A 105 23.57 2.15 -20.89
CA ALA A 105 23.99 0.85 -21.40
C ALA A 105 24.76 0.02 -20.34
N ASP A 106 25.39 0.68 -19.38
CA ASP A 106 26.21 0.07 -18.33
C ASP A 106 25.43 -0.14 -17.01
N ILE A 107 24.17 0.30 -16.94
CA ILE A 107 23.33 0.10 -15.76
C ILE A 107 22.96 -1.39 -15.63
N PRO A 108 23.23 -2.02 -14.47
CA PRO A 108 22.90 -3.43 -14.25
C PRO A 108 21.42 -3.72 -14.43
N LEU A 109 21.10 -4.88 -15.02
CA LEU A 109 19.72 -5.31 -15.28
C LEU A 109 18.85 -5.35 -14.01
N GLU A 110 19.45 -5.60 -12.86
CA GLU A 110 18.77 -5.60 -11.56
C GLU A 110 18.27 -4.21 -11.19
N VAL A 111 19.09 -3.18 -11.42
CA VAL A 111 18.72 -1.78 -11.20
C VAL A 111 17.66 -1.33 -12.20
N LEU A 112 17.79 -1.70 -13.47
CA LEU A 112 16.79 -1.39 -14.50
C LEU A 112 15.40 -1.94 -14.17
N LYS A 113 15.33 -3.12 -13.56
CA LYS A 113 14.04 -3.70 -13.12
C LYS A 113 13.39 -2.91 -11.96
N GLU A 114 14.17 -2.21 -11.20
CA GLU A 114 13.70 -1.41 -10.07
C GLU A 114 13.44 0.05 -10.43
N THR A 115 13.97 0.50 -11.56
CA THR A 115 13.77 1.85 -12.08
C THR A 115 12.43 1.93 -12.80
N SER A 116 11.65 2.96 -12.46
CA SER A 116 10.36 3.21 -13.12
C SER A 116 10.56 3.92 -14.45
N ASP A 117 11.52 4.85 -14.51
CA ASP A 117 11.81 5.63 -15.71
C ASP A 117 13.14 6.39 -15.57
N PHE A 118 13.61 6.98 -16.67
CA PHE A 118 14.79 7.85 -16.73
C PHE A 118 14.39 9.30 -16.96
N ILE A 119 15.17 10.22 -16.39
CA ILE A 119 15.02 11.66 -16.59
C ILE A 119 16.24 12.18 -17.35
N TRP A 120 15.97 12.79 -18.49
CA TRP A 120 16.98 13.44 -19.32
C TRP A 120 16.89 14.96 -19.10
N LEU A 121 17.65 15.46 -18.13
CA LEU A 121 17.56 16.86 -17.66
C LEU A 121 17.72 17.91 -18.76
N TYR A 122 18.49 17.59 -19.81
CA TYR A 122 18.78 18.54 -20.90
C TYR A 122 17.89 18.38 -22.13
N GLU A 123 17.19 17.26 -22.24
CA GLU A 123 16.38 16.95 -23.42
C GLU A 123 14.89 17.15 -23.15
N ASP A 124 14.44 16.82 -21.94
CA ASP A 124 13.06 16.92 -21.53
C ASP A 124 12.76 18.28 -20.87
N THR A 125 11.57 18.80 -21.09
CA THR A 125 11.14 20.02 -20.38
C THR A 125 10.74 19.68 -18.94
N ALA A 126 10.98 20.61 -17.99
CA ALA A 126 10.60 20.43 -16.59
C ALA A 126 9.11 20.06 -16.41
N ASN A 127 8.21 20.66 -17.19
CA ASN A 127 6.78 20.33 -17.18
C ASN A 127 6.50 18.89 -17.63
N PHE A 128 7.19 18.38 -18.64
CA PHE A 128 7.04 17.01 -19.10
C PHE A 128 7.51 16.01 -18.04
N ILE A 129 8.67 16.28 -17.44
CA ILE A 129 9.20 15.46 -16.33
C ILE A 129 8.24 15.47 -15.14
N ALA A 130 7.77 16.64 -14.71
CA ALA A 130 6.84 16.76 -13.60
C ALA A 130 5.52 15.99 -13.84
N GLY A 131 4.99 16.06 -15.05
CA GLY A 131 3.79 15.29 -15.43
C GLY A 131 3.99 13.76 -15.35
N ARG A 132 5.17 13.26 -15.75
CA ARG A 132 5.53 11.84 -15.64
C ARG A 132 5.65 11.40 -14.18
N ILE A 133 6.31 12.20 -13.36
CA ILE A 133 6.46 11.95 -11.91
C ILE A 133 5.08 11.93 -11.24
N GLU A 134 4.24 12.91 -11.52
CA GLU A 134 2.89 12.98 -10.99
C GLU A 134 2.05 11.78 -11.37
N ALA A 135 2.08 11.36 -12.63
CA ALA A 135 1.37 10.17 -13.11
C ALA A 135 1.86 8.87 -12.44
N ALA A 136 3.18 8.77 -12.19
CA ALA A 136 3.76 7.62 -11.48
C ALA A 136 3.35 7.61 -10.01
N ILE A 137 3.37 8.76 -9.32
CA ILE A 137 2.87 8.90 -7.94
C ILE A 137 1.40 8.52 -7.87
N ASP A 138 0.56 9.01 -8.77
CA ASP A 138 -0.87 8.68 -8.80
C ASP A 138 -1.11 7.18 -9.02
N THR A 139 -0.30 6.55 -9.86
CA THR A 139 -0.35 5.10 -10.10
C THR A 139 0.08 4.33 -8.85
N TYR A 140 1.17 4.74 -8.22
CA TYR A 140 1.65 4.17 -6.97
C TYR A 140 0.58 4.26 -5.87
N LEU A 141 0.03 5.44 -5.64
CA LEU A 141 -1.02 5.68 -4.65
C LEU A 141 -2.29 4.85 -4.91
N LYS A 142 -2.70 4.71 -6.17
CA LYS A 142 -3.83 3.84 -6.56
C LYS A 142 -3.57 2.36 -6.26
N ASN A 143 -2.30 1.93 -6.28
CA ASN A 143 -1.91 0.55 -6.06
C ASN A 143 -1.57 0.22 -4.61
N LEU A 144 -1.39 1.23 -3.74
CA LEU A 144 -1.17 1.04 -2.31
C LEU A 144 -2.38 0.41 -1.60
N LEU A 145 -3.58 0.66 -2.10
CA LEU A 145 -4.78 0.17 -1.45
C LEU A 145 -4.93 -1.34 -1.63
N PRO A 146 -5.11 -2.08 -0.52
CA PRO A 146 -5.47 -3.50 -0.60
C PRO A 146 -6.71 -3.70 -1.48
N PRO A 147 -6.77 -4.80 -2.26
CA PRO A 147 -7.80 -4.99 -3.30
C PRO A 147 -9.23 -4.81 -2.81
N MET A 148 -9.57 -5.37 -1.66
CA MET A 148 -10.92 -5.24 -1.08
C MET A 148 -11.22 -3.80 -0.66
N PHE A 149 -10.27 -3.11 -0.01
CA PHE A 149 -10.47 -1.73 0.39
C PHE A 149 -10.60 -0.80 -0.84
N LYS A 150 -9.78 -1.03 -1.86
CA LYS A 150 -9.87 -0.29 -3.14
C LYS A 150 -11.25 -0.44 -3.79
N ALA A 151 -11.79 -1.67 -3.83
CA ALA A 151 -13.10 -1.95 -4.39
C ALA A 151 -14.23 -1.32 -3.56
N LEU A 152 -14.17 -1.49 -2.23
CA LEU A 152 -15.12 -0.91 -1.29
C LEU A 152 -15.18 0.61 -1.39
N ALA A 153 -14.03 1.24 -1.38
CA ALA A 153 -13.91 2.67 -1.49
C ALA A 153 -14.44 3.21 -2.85
N LYS A 154 -14.18 2.48 -3.93
CA LYS A 154 -14.74 2.81 -5.26
C LYS A 154 -16.26 2.64 -5.26
N PHE A 155 -16.77 1.54 -4.73
CA PHE A 155 -18.20 1.25 -4.65
C PHE A 155 -18.94 2.34 -3.86
N SER A 156 -18.42 2.71 -2.68
CA SER A 156 -19.03 3.73 -1.82
C SER A 156 -19.15 5.10 -2.47
N GLN A 157 -18.36 5.40 -3.50
CA GLN A 157 -18.39 6.69 -4.22
C GLN A 157 -19.30 6.71 -5.43
N VAL A 158 -19.55 5.55 -6.07
CA VAL A 158 -20.26 5.46 -7.35
C VAL A 158 -21.73 5.11 -7.16
N HIS A 159 -22.06 4.39 -6.12
CA HIS A 159 -23.43 3.94 -5.90
C HIS A 159 -24.26 4.98 -5.14
N GLU A 160 -25.25 5.55 -5.82
CA GLU A 160 -26.19 6.51 -5.24
C GLU A 160 -27.23 5.83 -4.36
N TYR A 161 -27.67 4.63 -4.71
CA TYR A 161 -28.69 3.87 -3.99
C TYR A 161 -28.24 2.45 -3.68
N SER A 162 -28.42 2.07 -2.41
CA SER A 162 -28.22 0.71 -1.93
C SER A 162 -29.58 0.01 -1.77
N TRP A 163 -29.88 -0.91 -2.67
CA TRP A 163 -31.12 -1.73 -2.64
C TRP A 163 -30.95 -3.04 -1.88
N HIS A 164 -29.85 -3.21 -1.19
CA HIS A 164 -29.50 -4.35 -0.38
C HIS A 164 -29.33 -3.96 1.08
N THR A 165 -29.17 -4.96 1.96
CA THR A 165 -28.82 -4.72 3.36
C THR A 165 -27.42 -4.09 3.47
N PRO A 166 -27.18 -3.26 4.50
CA PRO A 166 -28.09 -2.91 5.61
C PRO A 166 -29.14 -1.86 5.24
N GLY A 167 -30.28 -1.89 5.97
CA GLY A 167 -31.45 -1.06 5.68
C GLY A 167 -31.29 0.44 5.94
N HIS A 168 -30.15 0.90 6.45
CA HIS A 168 -29.87 2.33 6.60
C HIS A 168 -29.53 3.03 5.28
N THR A 169 -29.36 2.28 4.18
CA THR A 169 -29.14 2.80 2.81
C THR A 169 -28.09 3.93 2.74
N GLY A 170 -26.83 3.57 3.03
CA GLY A 170 -25.72 4.55 3.06
C GLY A 170 -25.85 5.61 4.17
N GLY A 171 -26.60 5.30 5.24
CA GLY A 171 -26.78 6.20 6.39
C GLY A 171 -27.97 7.17 6.27
N THR A 172 -28.68 7.21 5.14
CA THR A 172 -29.81 8.15 4.93
C THR A 172 -30.93 7.95 5.95
N ALA A 173 -31.14 6.73 6.44
CA ALA A 173 -32.13 6.43 7.46
C ALA A 173 -31.85 7.18 8.79
N PHE A 174 -30.58 7.39 9.15
CA PHE A 174 -30.20 8.10 10.37
C PHE A 174 -30.50 9.60 10.31
N MET A 175 -30.50 10.20 9.13
CA MET A 175 -30.73 11.63 8.96
C MET A 175 -32.18 12.07 9.25
N LYS A 176 -33.08 11.13 9.47
CA LYS A 176 -34.52 11.42 9.71
C LYS A 176 -34.84 11.88 11.13
N ALA A 177 -33.89 11.81 12.06
CA ALA A 177 -34.07 12.19 13.47
C ALA A 177 -32.79 12.85 14.02
N PRO A 178 -32.91 13.78 14.99
CA PRO A 178 -31.76 14.50 15.55
C PRO A 178 -30.68 13.58 16.14
N ALA A 179 -31.07 12.53 16.89
CA ALA A 179 -30.14 11.56 17.44
C ALA A 179 -29.41 10.76 16.33
N GLY A 180 -30.14 10.36 15.29
CA GLY A 180 -29.56 9.70 14.14
C GLY A 180 -28.60 10.61 13.37
N ARG A 181 -28.93 11.90 13.26
CA ARG A 181 -28.03 12.87 12.64
C ARG A 181 -26.73 13.03 13.43
N ALA A 182 -26.78 13.11 14.75
CA ALA A 182 -25.59 13.18 15.60
C ALA A 182 -24.72 11.92 15.44
N TYR A 183 -25.33 10.74 15.32
CA TYR A 183 -24.64 9.48 15.04
C TYR A 183 -23.97 9.48 13.67
N PHE A 184 -24.67 9.92 12.64
CA PHE A 184 -24.13 10.04 11.29
C PHE A 184 -22.95 11.03 11.22
N ASP A 185 -23.08 12.20 11.85
CA ASP A 185 -22.03 13.22 11.86
C ASP A 185 -20.77 12.75 12.63
N PHE A 186 -20.95 11.93 13.68
CA PHE A 186 -19.84 11.36 14.44
C PHE A 186 -19.02 10.36 13.64
N PHE A 187 -19.66 9.43 12.93
CA PHE A 187 -18.98 8.38 12.19
C PHE A 187 -18.58 8.79 10.76
N GLY A 188 -19.27 9.76 10.19
CA GLY A 188 -19.07 10.25 8.84
C GLY A 188 -19.69 9.37 7.75
N GLU A 189 -19.96 9.97 6.62
CA GLU A 189 -20.67 9.36 5.49
C GLU A 189 -20.00 8.10 4.94
N ASN A 190 -18.67 8.08 4.90
CA ASN A 190 -17.91 6.96 4.34
C ASN A 190 -18.10 5.65 5.11
N LEU A 191 -18.30 5.73 6.44
CA LEU A 191 -18.57 4.55 7.24
C LEU A 191 -19.86 3.86 6.76
N PHE A 192 -20.92 4.63 6.66
CA PHE A 192 -22.24 4.09 6.28
C PHE A 192 -22.33 3.67 4.82
N ARG A 193 -21.62 4.36 3.92
CA ARG A 193 -21.54 3.98 2.51
C ARG A 193 -20.68 2.74 2.28
N SER A 194 -19.76 2.42 3.18
CA SER A 194 -18.93 1.23 3.13
C SER A 194 -19.49 0.04 3.91
N ASP A 195 -20.56 0.23 4.66
CA ASP A 195 -21.27 -0.88 5.33
C ASP A 195 -22.20 -1.56 4.33
N LEU A 196 -21.69 -2.63 3.73
CA LEU A 196 -22.30 -3.32 2.60
C LEU A 196 -22.47 -4.81 2.89
N SER A 197 -23.47 -5.41 2.27
CA SER A 197 -23.62 -6.87 2.28
C SER A 197 -22.50 -7.53 1.47
N ILE A 198 -22.00 -8.67 1.95
CA ILE A 198 -21.07 -9.52 1.18
C ILE A 198 -21.70 -10.13 -0.08
N SER A 199 -23.01 -9.96 -0.29
CA SER A 199 -23.74 -10.38 -1.49
C SER A 199 -23.70 -9.36 -2.63
N VAL A 200 -23.00 -8.21 -2.45
CA VAL A 200 -22.78 -7.24 -3.51
C VAL A 200 -21.85 -7.83 -4.56
N GLY A 201 -22.35 -8.06 -5.78
CA GLY A 201 -21.63 -8.77 -6.84
C GLY A 201 -20.32 -8.09 -7.25
N GLU A 202 -20.27 -6.75 -7.22
CA GLU A 202 -19.09 -5.95 -7.54
C GLU A 202 -17.93 -6.16 -6.56
N LEU A 203 -18.22 -6.60 -5.34
CA LEU A 203 -17.21 -6.92 -4.33
C LEU A 203 -16.69 -8.36 -4.43
N GLY A 204 -17.30 -9.18 -5.27
CA GLY A 204 -16.95 -10.59 -5.47
C GLY A 204 -17.71 -11.53 -4.53
N SER A 205 -17.25 -12.77 -4.49
CA SER A 205 -17.91 -13.85 -3.72
C SER A 205 -16.93 -14.48 -2.74
N LEU A 206 -17.34 -14.57 -1.47
CA LEU A 206 -16.62 -15.34 -0.45
C LEU A 206 -16.69 -16.85 -0.72
N LEU A 207 -17.81 -17.32 -1.31
CA LEU A 207 -17.99 -18.73 -1.59
C LEU A 207 -17.09 -19.21 -2.73
N ASP A 208 -16.99 -18.39 -3.79
CA ASP A 208 -16.24 -18.75 -5.00
C ASP A 208 -14.81 -18.20 -4.98
N HIS A 209 -14.42 -17.45 -3.94
CA HIS A 209 -13.12 -16.79 -3.83
C HIS A 209 -12.78 -15.93 -5.05
N SER A 210 -13.79 -15.19 -5.55
CA SER A 210 -13.70 -14.43 -6.81
C SER A 210 -13.76 -12.91 -6.59
N GLY A 211 -13.44 -12.17 -7.66
CA GLY A 211 -13.48 -10.70 -7.65
C GLY A 211 -12.52 -10.05 -6.64
N PRO A 212 -12.84 -8.85 -6.14
CA PRO A 212 -12.03 -8.13 -5.14
C PRO A 212 -11.78 -8.91 -3.85
N ILE A 213 -12.74 -9.71 -3.39
CA ILE A 213 -12.57 -10.59 -2.22
C ILE A 213 -11.48 -11.62 -2.50
N GLY A 214 -11.55 -12.34 -3.62
CA GLY A 214 -10.54 -13.32 -4.00
C GLY A 214 -9.16 -12.69 -4.26
N ALA A 215 -9.12 -11.49 -4.84
CA ALA A 215 -7.88 -10.73 -4.99
C ALA A 215 -7.27 -10.34 -3.64
N SER A 216 -8.11 -9.96 -2.68
CA SER A 216 -7.68 -9.64 -1.30
C SER A 216 -7.12 -10.87 -0.57
N GLU A 217 -7.71 -12.04 -0.75
CA GLU A 217 -7.20 -13.31 -0.19
C GLU A 217 -5.81 -13.65 -0.75
N LYS A 218 -5.62 -13.51 -2.06
CA LYS A 218 -4.30 -13.70 -2.71
C LYS A 218 -3.27 -12.68 -2.23
N TYR A 219 -3.68 -11.42 -2.08
CA TYR A 219 -2.80 -10.37 -1.58
C TYR A 219 -2.40 -10.64 -0.12
N ALA A 220 -3.34 -11.01 0.75
CA ALA A 220 -3.04 -11.39 2.12
C ALA A 220 -2.11 -12.60 2.20
N ALA A 221 -2.33 -13.62 1.36
CA ALA A 221 -1.44 -14.78 1.28
C ALA A 221 0.02 -14.37 0.94
N LYS A 222 0.20 -13.46 -0.02
CA LYS A 222 1.53 -12.90 -0.36
C LYS A 222 2.15 -12.17 0.83
N VAL A 223 1.41 -11.29 1.50
CA VAL A 223 1.90 -10.50 2.64
C VAL A 223 2.35 -11.37 3.82
N PHE A 224 1.58 -12.43 4.11
CA PHE A 224 1.87 -13.35 5.23
C PHE A 224 2.79 -14.52 4.84
N GLY A 225 3.26 -14.59 3.59
CA GLY A 225 4.07 -15.70 3.10
C GLY A 225 3.31 -17.06 3.14
N ALA A 226 1.99 -17.03 3.06
CA ALA A 226 1.14 -18.20 3.11
C ALA A 226 0.82 -18.73 1.71
N HIS A 227 0.63 -20.05 1.57
CA HIS A 227 0.19 -20.65 0.31
C HIS A 227 -1.24 -20.19 -0.08
N ARG A 228 -2.11 -20.05 0.92
CA ARG A 228 -3.50 -19.58 0.78
C ARG A 228 -3.97 -18.84 2.02
N THR A 229 -4.87 -17.89 1.82
CA THR A 229 -5.58 -17.17 2.91
C THR A 229 -7.07 -17.15 2.58
N TYR A 230 -7.88 -17.23 3.62
CA TYR A 230 -9.34 -17.20 3.53
C TYR A 230 -9.89 -16.14 4.46
N HIS A 231 -10.77 -15.28 3.98
CA HIS A 231 -11.47 -14.32 4.81
C HIS A 231 -12.62 -14.99 5.57
N VAL A 232 -12.58 -14.90 6.90
CA VAL A 232 -13.66 -15.41 7.77
C VAL A 232 -14.38 -14.22 8.38
N THR A 233 -15.50 -13.83 7.79
CA THR A 233 -16.28 -12.64 8.19
C THR A 233 -17.02 -12.83 9.53
N ASN A 234 -17.18 -14.07 9.99
CA ASN A 234 -17.88 -14.40 11.23
C ASN A 234 -16.96 -14.42 12.47
N GLY A 235 -15.79 -13.79 12.36
CA GLY A 235 -14.85 -13.59 13.46
C GLY A 235 -13.90 -14.75 13.74
N SER A 236 -12.89 -14.48 14.56
CA SER A 236 -11.80 -15.41 14.90
C SER A 236 -12.30 -16.69 15.59
N SER A 237 -13.42 -16.65 16.29
CA SER A 237 -14.04 -17.86 16.87
C SER A 237 -14.44 -18.87 15.79
N THR A 238 -14.92 -18.38 14.64
CA THR A 238 -15.23 -19.25 13.51
C THR A 238 -13.95 -19.73 12.83
N SER A 239 -12.92 -18.89 12.71
CA SER A 239 -11.61 -19.31 12.20
C SER A 239 -11.04 -20.47 13.02
N ASN A 240 -11.10 -20.39 14.34
CA ASN A 240 -10.66 -21.47 15.24
C ASN A 240 -11.41 -22.77 14.98
N ARG A 241 -12.74 -22.69 14.82
CA ARG A 241 -13.55 -23.90 14.51
C ARG A 241 -13.18 -24.50 13.16
N VAL A 242 -13.02 -23.67 12.12
CA VAL A 242 -12.63 -24.14 10.78
C VAL A 242 -11.27 -24.85 10.83
N ILE A 243 -10.28 -24.26 11.51
CA ILE A 243 -8.94 -24.84 11.65
C ILE A 243 -9.02 -26.19 12.37
N PHE A 244 -9.72 -26.25 13.51
CA PHE A 244 -9.87 -27.51 14.23
C PHE A 244 -10.57 -28.61 13.40
N MET A 245 -11.68 -28.26 12.76
CA MET A 245 -12.41 -29.23 11.92
C MET A 245 -11.64 -29.71 10.70
N ALA A 246 -10.70 -28.85 10.19
CA ALA A 246 -9.85 -29.24 9.06
C ALA A 246 -8.63 -30.05 9.48
N CYS A 247 -8.10 -29.84 10.69
CA CYS A 247 -6.81 -30.40 11.11
C CYS A 247 -6.92 -31.52 12.14
N VAL A 248 -8.07 -31.63 12.85
CA VAL A 248 -8.23 -32.54 13.97
C VAL A 248 -9.48 -33.40 13.76
N THR A 249 -9.30 -34.71 13.84
CA THR A 249 -10.40 -35.69 13.74
C THR A 249 -10.76 -36.26 15.09
N HIS A 250 -11.88 -36.98 15.15
CA HIS A 250 -12.38 -37.64 16.34
C HIS A 250 -11.29 -38.51 17.01
N ASN A 251 -11.14 -38.41 18.32
CA ASN A 251 -10.17 -39.12 19.17
C ASN A 251 -8.69 -38.71 18.96
N GLN A 252 -8.39 -37.70 18.17
CA GLN A 252 -7.03 -37.13 18.15
C GLN A 252 -6.81 -36.20 19.34
N VAL A 253 -5.57 -36.19 19.85
CA VAL A 253 -5.19 -35.35 20.99
C VAL A 253 -4.88 -33.92 20.48
N ALA A 254 -5.54 -32.93 21.06
CA ALA A 254 -5.25 -31.51 20.84
C ALA A 254 -4.56 -30.93 22.08
N LEU A 255 -3.31 -30.53 21.90
CA LEU A 255 -2.54 -29.82 22.94
C LEU A 255 -2.88 -28.35 22.90
N CYS A 256 -3.33 -27.78 24.01
CA CYS A 256 -3.72 -26.39 24.12
C CYS A 256 -3.31 -25.76 25.46
N ASP A 257 -3.18 -24.43 25.47
CA ASP A 257 -2.98 -23.68 26.70
C ASP A 257 -4.27 -23.72 27.53
N ARG A 258 -4.14 -23.83 28.84
CA ARG A 258 -5.28 -23.80 29.76
C ARG A 258 -6.05 -22.47 29.73
N ASN A 259 -5.37 -21.37 29.37
CA ASN A 259 -5.96 -20.04 29.22
C ASN A 259 -6.50 -19.77 27.82
N CYS A 260 -6.66 -20.80 26.97
CA CYS A 260 -7.16 -20.63 25.63
C CYS A 260 -8.59 -20.06 25.63
N HIS A 261 -8.91 -19.32 24.58
CA HIS A 261 -10.25 -18.76 24.42
C HIS A 261 -11.30 -19.88 24.28
N LYS A 262 -12.48 -19.69 24.85
CA LYS A 262 -13.61 -20.66 24.82
C LYS A 262 -13.96 -21.21 23.44
N SER A 263 -13.64 -20.50 22.35
CA SER A 263 -13.85 -21.00 20.99
C SER A 263 -12.97 -22.21 20.65
N ILE A 264 -11.81 -22.36 21.29
CA ILE A 264 -10.94 -23.54 21.15
C ILE A 264 -11.60 -24.75 21.84
N GLU A 265 -12.12 -24.59 23.05
CA GLU A 265 -12.86 -25.65 23.75
C GLU A 265 -14.08 -26.11 22.94
N GLN A 266 -14.84 -25.14 22.40
CA GLN A 266 -15.98 -25.45 21.51
C GLN A 266 -15.53 -26.20 20.26
N ALA A 267 -14.41 -25.80 19.66
CA ALA A 267 -13.88 -26.43 18.47
C ALA A 267 -13.40 -27.86 18.75
N MET A 268 -12.76 -28.11 19.89
CA MET A 268 -12.39 -29.47 20.34
C MET A 268 -13.64 -30.36 20.55
N THR A 269 -14.66 -29.81 21.19
CA THR A 269 -15.93 -30.51 21.39
C THR A 269 -16.59 -30.89 20.04
N MET A 270 -16.60 -29.93 19.09
CA MET A 270 -17.20 -30.16 17.77
C MET A 270 -16.43 -31.18 16.93
N SER A 271 -15.09 -31.18 17.01
CA SER A 271 -14.25 -32.14 16.28
C SER A 271 -14.14 -33.50 16.95
N GLY A 272 -14.59 -33.64 18.21
CA GLY A 272 -14.40 -34.84 19.01
C GLY A 272 -12.94 -35.07 19.43
N ALA A 273 -12.15 -34.04 19.51
CA ALA A 273 -10.77 -34.07 19.96
C ALA A 273 -10.66 -34.33 21.46
N ILE A 274 -9.61 -35.02 21.87
CA ILE A 274 -9.25 -35.23 23.28
C ILE A 274 -8.37 -34.05 23.72
N PRO A 275 -8.84 -33.20 24.66
CA PRO A 275 -8.05 -32.05 25.10
C PRO A 275 -6.90 -32.52 26.01
N ASN A 276 -5.71 -31.99 25.78
CA ASN A 276 -4.58 -32.07 26.67
C ASN A 276 -4.10 -30.64 26.98
N TYR A 277 -4.27 -30.21 28.23
CA TYR A 277 -3.97 -28.85 28.62
C TYR A 277 -2.53 -28.74 29.14
N MET A 278 -1.77 -27.80 28.59
CA MET A 278 -0.50 -27.39 29.16
C MET A 278 -0.77 -26.65 30.48
N MET A 279 -0.05 -27.02 31.49
CA MET A 279 -0.07 -26.30 32.77
C MET A 279 0.75 -25.01 32.61
N PRO A 280 0.32 -23.89 33.16
CA PRO A 280 1.05 -22.62 33.13
C PRO A 280 2.39 -22.73 33.87
#